data_e5a4a4b96184577150bdc7742c24b528
#
_entry.id   e5a4a4b96184577150bdc7742c24b528
#
_cell.length_a   1.000
_cell.length_b   1.000
_cell.length_c   1.000
_cell.angle_alpha   90.00
_cell.angle_beta   90.00
_cell.angle_gamma   90.00
#
_symmetry.space_group_name_H-M   'P 1'
#
loop_
_entity.id
_entity.type
_entity.pdbx_description
1 polymer ?
#
loop_
_entity_poly.entity_id
_entity_poly.type
_entity_poly.pdbx_seq_one_letter_code
_entity_poly.pdbx_strand_id
1 'polypeptide(L)'
;MDLTRKARYVAGGHLTNPPSSMTYASVVGREIVRIAFLVAALNDLKVLAGDIQNAYLNAHTKGRIYFRTGNEWKGDKGKIIVITRALYGLKSSGPIRQNHLADIIGNKLKFKSSLDDPDLWYKPMITPDGRDYYAYVLVYVNDILIIDKIPQRFMDLLKDTYTVKPSSIGQPKVYLGVDINKVYYLDGSYAWSMGSQSYVKEAICNIKKQLSQNNLRFNKKSYQIRIIHQEHPFQR
;
A
#
# COMPACT_ATOMS: atom_id res chain seq x y z
N MET A 1 -10.28 -10.39 -22.82
CA MET A 1 -9.49 -10.68 -21.60
C MET A 1 -8.02 -10.50 -21.97
N ASP A 2 -7.35 -9.53 -21.36
CA ASP A 2 -5.91 -9.38 -21.52
C ASP A 2 -5.21 -10.48 -20.72
N LEU A 3 -4.60 -11.43 -21.40
CA LEU A 3 -3.89 -12.57 -20.80
C LEU A 3 -2.41 -12.22 -20.51
N THR A 4 -2.14 -11.00 -20.07
CA THR A 4 -0.79 -10.56 -19.73
C THR A 4 -0.22 -11.44 -18.61
N ARG A 5 0.77 -12.27 -18.97
CA ARG A 5 1.48 -13.13 -18.01
C ARG A 5 2.43 -12.26 -17.17
N LYS A 6 2.30 -12.34 -15.84
CA LYS A 6 3.19 -11.65 -14.91
C LYS A 6 4.16 -12.64 -14.29
N ALA A 7 5.45 -12.46 -14.54
CA ALA A 7 6.52 -13.22 -13.91
C ALA A 7 7.28 -12.34 -12.91
N ARG A 8 7.75 -12.93 -11.81
CA ARG A 8 8.68 -12.29 -10.87
C ARG A 8 9.87 -13.18 -10.64
N TYR A 9 11.07 -12.60 -10.75
CA TYR A 9 12.27 -13.26 -10.31
C TYR A 9 12.41 -13.10 -8.80
N VAL A 10 12.57 -14.21 -8.08
CA VAL A 10 12.65 -14.23 -6.62
C VAL A 10 13.95 -14.89 -6.20
N ALA A 11 14.75 -14.20 -5.39
CA ALA A 11 15.97 -14.76 -4.85
C ALA A 11 15.68 -15.77 -3.75
N GLY A 12 16.46 -16.86 -3.69
CA GLY A 12 16.43 -17.84 -2.60
C GLY A 12 17.08 -17.31 -1.33
N GLY A 13 16.52 -16.24 -0.73
CA GLY A 13 17.12 -15.60 0.44
C GLY A 13 17.28 -16.50 1.67
N HIS A 14 16.57 -17.62 1.74
CA HIS A 14 16.76 -18.64 2.78
C HIS A 14 18.14 -19.32 2.69
N LEU A 15 18.74 -19.31 1.50
CA LEU A 15 20.09 -19.87 1.24
C LEU A 15 21.22 -18.86 1.55
N THR A 16 20.88 -17.58 1.79
CA THR A 16 21.88 -16.55 2.10
C THR A 16 22.12 -16.44 3.59
N ASN A 17 23.36 -16.10 3.99
CA ASN A 17 23.66 -15.76 5.37
C ASN A 17 22.76 -14.61 5.83
N PRO A 18 22.39 -14.57 7.13
CA PRO A 18 21.70 -13.40 7.68
C PRO A 18 22.55 -12.15 7.45
N PRO A 19 21.99 -11.06 6.92
CA PRO A 19 22.73 -9.81 6.82
C PRO A 19 23.02 -9.27 8.23
N SER A 20 24.12 -8.56 8.39
CA SER A 20 24.45 -7.84 9.64
C SER A 20 23.50 -6.67 9.92
N SER A 21 22.74 -6.25 8.91
CA SER A 21 21.73 -5.20 9.02
C SER A 21 20.36 -5.75 9.41
N MET A 22 19.47 -4.86 9.90
CA MET A 22 18.09 -5.20 10.21
C MET A 22 17.37 -5.81 9.01
N THR A 23 16.59 -6.85 9.24
CA THR A 23 15.81 -7.57 8.19
C THR A 23 14.34 -7.22 8.23
N TYR A 24 13.89 -6.52 9.27
CA TYR A 24 12.52 -6.07 9.44
C TYR A 24 12.27 -4.76 8.68
N ALA A 25 11.15 -4.69 7.97
CA ALA A 25 10.61 -3.48 7.38
C ALA A 25 9.18 -3.30 7.91
N SER A 26 8.90 -2.16 8.52
CA SER A 26 7.55 -1.82 8.98
C SER A 26 6.63 -1.49 7.82
N VAL A 27 5.36 -1.36 8.15
CA VAL A 27 4.30 -0.81 7.30
C VAL A 27 3.34 -0.05 8.19
N VAL A 28 2.69 0.97 7.66
CA VAL A 28 1.74 1.78 8.43
C VAL A 28 0.64 0.93 9.07
N GLY A 29 0.34 1.21 10.33
CA GLY A 29 -0.70 0.52 11.09
C GLY A 29 -2.11 0.83 10.58
N ARG A 30 -3.02 -0.17 10.65
CA ARG A 30 -4.42 0.01 10.20
C ARG A 30 -5.15 1.11 10.95
N GLU A 31 -4.89 1.24 12.24
CA GLU A 31 -5.50 2.28 13.08
C GLU A 31 -5.04 3.67 12.68
N ILE A 32 -3.76 3.81 12.33
CA ILE A 32 -3.21 5.07 11.81
C ILE A 32 -3.88 5.45 10.49
N VAL A 33 -4.13 4.48 9.61
CA VAL A 33 -4.87 4.71 8.36
C VAL A 33 -6.28 5.23 8.64
N ARG A 34 -7.01 4.64 9.60
CA ARG A 34 -8.35 5.10 10.01
C ARG A 34 -8.33 6.52 10.55
N ILE A 35 -7.37 6.83 11.44
CA ILE A 35 -7.19 8.18 11.98
C ILE A 35 -6.87 9.17 10.86
N ALA A 36 -6.01 8.82 9.93
CA ALA A 36 -5.64 9.67 8.81
C ALA A 36 -6.84 10.01 7.90
N PHE A 37 -7.73 9.06 7.62
CA PHE A 37 -8.97 9.32 6.89
C PHE A 37 -9.95 10.19 7.68
N LEU A 38 -10.04 10.01 9.01
CA LEU A 38 -10.85 10.88 9.87
C LEU A 38 -10.32 12.31 9.84
N VAL A 39 -9.00 12.49 10.02
CA VAL A 39 -8.35 13.81 9.95
C VAL A 39 -8.56 14.45 8.58
N ALA A 40 -8.49 13.67 7.50
CA ALA A 40 -8.75 14.15 6.14
C ALA A 40 -10.17 14.69 6.00
N ALA A 41 -11.18 14.00 6.54
CA ALA A 41 -12.58 14.44 6.51
C ALA A 41 -12.80 15.71 7.34
N LEU A 42 -12.29 15.74 8.58
CA LEU A 42 -12.46 16.87 9.51
C LEU A 42 -11.79 18.17 9.01
N ASN A 43 -10.72 18.07 8.22
CA ASN A 43 -9.96 19.21 7.71
C ASN A 43 -10.18 19.49 6.21
N ASP A 44 -11.15 18.80 5.60
CA ASP A 44 -11.43 18.87 4.17
C ASP A 44 -10.15 18.69 3.32
N LEU A 45 -9.36 17.67 3.63
CA LEU A 45 -8.17 17.30 2.88
C LEU A 45 -8.53 16.26 1.81
N LYS A 46 -7.88 16.35 0.67
CA LYS A 46 -8.01 15.35 -0.39
C LYS A 46 -7.08 14.17 -0.11
N VAL A 47 -7.53 12.99 -0.50
CA VAL A 47 -6.77 11.74 -0.35
C VAL A 47 -6.45 11.21 -1.74
N LEU A 48 -5.17 10.99 -2.01
CA LEU A 48 -4.65 10.48 -3.27
C LEU A 48 -3.81 9.23 -3.01
N ALA A 49 -4.15 8.13 -3.65
CA ALA A 49 -3.37 6.89 -3.61
C ALA A 49 -2.46 6.76 -4.83
N GLY A 50 -1.42 5.93 -4.71
CA GLY A 50 -0.56 5.51 -5.81
C GLY A 50 0.22 4.25 -5.45
N ASP A 51 0.53 3.42 -6.47
CA ASP A 51 1.33 2.18 -6.36
C ASP A 51 2.67 2.38 -7.06
N ILE A 52 3.78 2.31 -6.31
CA ILE A 52 5.14 2.39 -6.86
C ILE A 52 5.47 1.07 -7.55
N GLN A 53 5.69 1.15 -8.87
CA GLN A 53 6.10 -0.02 -9.64
C GLN A 53 7.51 -0.48 -9.25
N ASN A 54 7.64 -1.79 -9.08
CA ASN A 54 8.94 -2.41 -8.81
C ASN A 54 9.73 -1.73 -7.66
N ALA A 55 9.05 -1.32 -6.59
CA ALA A 55 9.61 -0.50 -5.52
C ALA A 55 10.94 -1.04 -4.97
N TYR A 56 11.10 -2.38 -4.89
CA TYR A 56 12.35 -3.00 -4.46
C TYR A 56 13.51 -2.71 -5.43
N LEU A 57 13.25 -2.80 -6.73
CA LEU A 57 14.29 -2.62 -7.76
C LEU A 57 14.79 -1.16 -7.88
N ASN A 58 14.14 -0.21 -7.24
CA ASN A 58 14.61 1.19 -7.17
C ASN A 58 15.76 1.37 -6.18
N ALA A 59 15.90 0.47 -5.20
CA ALA A 59 16.92 0.57 -4.16
C ALA A 59 18.14 -0.33 -4.46
N HIS A 60 19.36 0.17 -4.21
CA HIS A 60 20.59 -0.60 -4.37
C HIS A 60 20.85 -1.52 -3.18
N THR A 61 21.36 -2.73 -3.44
CA THR A 61 21.85 -3.62 -2.38
C THR A 61 23.11 -3.06 -1.74
N LYS A 62 23.28 -3.21 -0.41
CA LYS A 62 24.49 -2.81 0.30
C LYS A 62 25.59 -3.88 0.30
N GLY A 63 25.26 -5.12 -0.07
CA GLY A 63 26.17 -6.27 -0.07
C GLY A 63 26.35 -6.87 -1.45
N ARG A 64 27.44 -7.64 -1.63
CA ARG A 64 27.68 -8.42 -2.85
C ARG A 64 26.94 -9.74 -2.72
N ILE A 65 25.80 -9.87 -3.38
CA ILE A 65 25.01 -11.10 -3.43
C ILE A 65 25.12 -11.66 -4.85
N TYR A 66 25.49 -12.92 -4.95
CA TYR A 66 25.71 -13.60 -6.21
C TYR A 66 24.68 -14.72 -6.39
N PHE A 67 24.33 -15.00 -7.62
CA PHE A 67 23.60 -16.22 -7.95
C PHE A 67 24.15 -16.83 -9.25
N ARG A 68 23.98 -18.15 -9.38
CA ARG A 68 24.31 -18.87 -10.60
C ARG A 68 23.07 -18.97 -11.48
N THR A 69 23.19 -18.56 -12.72
CA THR A 69 22.09 -18.60 -13.69
C THR A 69 21.67 -20.02 -14.03
N GLY A 70 20.37 -20.26 -14.09
CA GLY A 70 19.77 -21.51 -14.50
C GLY A 70 19.47 -21.62 -16.00
N ASN A 71 18.65 -22.60 -16.37
CA ASN A 71 18.28 -22.88 -17.76
C ASN A 71 17.47 -21.74 -18.41
N GLU A 72 16.77 -20.95 -17.62
CA GLU A 72 15.97 -19.79 -18.05
C GLU A 72 16.82 -18.68 -18.70
N TRP A 73 18.13 -18.65 -18.41
CA TRP A 73 19.09 -17.68 -18.94
C TRP A 73 19.75 -18.11 -20.27
N LYS A 74 19.30 -19.22 -20.86
CA LYS A 74 19.78 -19.72 -22.18
C LYS A 74 21.31 -19.66 -22.31
N GLY A 75 21.84 -18.74 -23.17
CA GLY A 75 23.28 -18.59 -23.44
C GLY A 75 24.14 -18.16 -22.24
N ASP A 76 23.52 -17.68 -21.16
CA ASP A 76 24.20 -17.27 -19.95
C ASP A 76 24.06 -18.30 -18.81
N LYS A 77 23.57 -19.50 -19.11
CA LYS A 77 23.47 -20.60 -18.13
C LYS A 77 24.81 -20.88 -17.46
N GLY A 78 24.79 -21.02 -16.14
CA GLY A 78 25.94 -21.35 -15.33
C GLY A 78 26.85 -20.17 -14.98
N LYS A 79 26.62 -18.99 -15.55
CA LYS A 79 27.37 -17.77 -15.18
C LYS A 79 27.02 -17.31 -13.78
N ILE A 80 27.98 -16.64 -13.13
CA ILE A 80 27.77 -16.00 -11.81
C ILE A 80 27.39 -14.53 -12.09
N ILE A 81 26.24 -14.12 -11.57
CA ILE A 81 25.72 -12.76 -11.70
C ILE A 81 25.62 -12.11 -10.32
N VAL A 82 25.89 -10.79 -10.27
CA VAL A 82 25.79 -9.99 -9.06
C VAL A 82 24.41 -9.33 -9.02
N ILE A 83 23.72 -9.43 -7.88
CA ILE A 83 22.49 -8.70 -7.61
C ILE A 83 22.85 -7.30 -7.10
N THR A 84 22.60 -6.27 -7.92
CA THR A 84 22.92 -4.87 -7.60
C THR A 84 21.73 -4.09 -7.04
N ARG A 85 20.52 -4.62 -7.19
CA ARG A 85 19.27 -4.00 -6.72
C ARG A 85 18.56 -4.91 -5.74
N ALA A 86 17.81 -4.32 -4.81
CA ALA A 86 16.98 -5.10 -3.90
C ALA A 86 16.01 -5.98 -4.70
N LEU A 87 16.04 -7.29 -4.46
CA LEU A 87 15.25 -8.28 -5.19
C LEU A 87 14.30 -8.97 -4.23
N TYR A 88 13.12 -9.32 -4.72
CA TYR A 88 12.18 -10.14 -3.94
C TYR A 88 12.85 -11.42 -3.44
N GLY A 89 12.56 -11.78 -2.18
CA GLY A 89 13.12 -12.97 -1.53
C GLY A 89 14.42 -12.74 -0.75
N LEU A 90 15.19 -11.67 -0.99
CA LEU A 90 16.34 -11.35 -0.16
C LEU A 90 15.91 -10.82 1.21
N LYS A 91 16.57 -11.28 2.27
CA LYS A 91 16.29 -10.90 3.66
C LYS A 91 16.45 -9.38 3.91
N SER A 92 17.36 -8.72 3.19
CA SER A 92 17.65 -7.28 3.33
C SER A 92 16.80 -6.38 2.43
N SER A 93 16.05 -6.92 1.47
CA SER A 93 15.37 -6.09 0.47
C SER A 93 14.27 -5.20 1.05
N GLY A 94 13.54 -5.68 2.05
CA GLY A 94 12.50 -4.90 2.73
C GLY A 94 13.04 -3.61 3.33
N PRO A 95 13.99 -3.68 4.29
CA PRO A 95 14.62 -2.51 4.89
C PRO A 95 15.32 -1.58 3.89
N ILE A 96 16.01 -2.15 2.88
CA ILE A 96 16.69 -1.35 1.85
C ILE A 96 15.68 -0.50 1.07
N ARG A 97 14.56 -1.10 0.64
CA ARG A 97 13.48 -0.40 -0.03
C ARG A 97 12.87 0.68 0.88
N GLN A 98 12.58 0.34 2.16
CA GLN A 98 12.01 1.27 3.12
C GLN A 98 12.92 2.48 3.34
N ASN A 99 14.20 2.27 3.58
CA ASN A 99 15.17 3.35 3.77
C ASN A 99 15.26 4.25 2.52
N HIS A 100 15.29 3.67 1.32
CA HIS A 100 15.35 4.45 0.09
C HIS A 100 14.10 5.33 -0.08
N LEU A 101 12.92 4.81 0.22
CA LEU A 101 11.68 5.58 0.16
C LEU A 101 11.63 6.65 1.27
N ALA A 102 12.09 6.31 2.48
CA ALA A 102 12.21 7.24 3.60
C ALA A 102 13.11 8.43 3.26
N ASP A 103 14.26 8.18 2.61
CA ASP A 103 15.16 9.25 2.14
C ASP A 103 14.46 10.20 1.16
N ILE A 104 13.65 9.69 0.25
CA ILE A 104 12.91 10.52 -0.71
C ILE A 104 11.82 11.33 0.01
N ILE A 105 11.02 10.70 0.87
CA ILE A 105 9.93 11.39 1.60
C ILE A 105 10.53 12.44 2.55
N GLY A 106 11.58 12.09 3.28
CA GLY A 106 12.22 12.99 4.25
C GLY A 106 13.04 14.09 3.58
N ASN A 107 13.94 13.72 2.67
CA ASN A 107 14.92 14.66 2.13
C ASN A 107 14.42 15.44 0.90
N LYS A 108 13.65 14.80 -0.01
CA LYS A 108 13.14 15.46 -1.20
C LYS A 108 11.77 16.12 -0.95
N LEU A 109 10.84 15.44 -0.33
CA LEU A 109 9.49 15.98 -0.05
C LEU A 109 9.44 16.82 1.23
N LYS A 110 10.47 16.73 2.10
CA LYS A 110 10.58 17.47 3.37
C LYS A 110 9.46 17.15 4.37
N PHE A 111 9.06 15.89 4.45
CA PHE A 111 8.22 15.37 5.51
C PHE A 111 9.07 14.86 6.68
N LYS A 112 8.46 14.80 7.86
CA LYS A 112 9.03 14.17 9.06
C LYS A 112 8.28 12.89 9.36
N SER A 113 9.01 11.83 9.70
CA SER A 113 8.40 10.57 10.17
C SER A 113 7.82 10.77 11.57
N SER A 114 6.68 10.14 11.86
CA SER A 114 6.11 10.09 13.20
C SER A 114 6.96 9.20 14.12
N LEU A 115 6.96 9.52 15.41
CA LEU A 115 7.61 8.70 16.43
C LEU A 115 6.83 7.42 16.72
N ASP A 116 5.49 7.47 16.65
CA ASP A 116 4.62 6.35 16.96
C ASP A 116 4.51 5.32 15.83
N ASP A 117 4.58 5.79 14.58
CA ASP A 117 4.55 4.94 13.39
C ASP A 117 5.51 5.51 12.33
N PRO A 118 6.65 4.85 12.07
CA PRO A 118 7.68 5.37 11.15
C PRO A 118 7.21 5.44 9.69
N ASP A 119 6.13 4.77 9.32
CA ASP A 119 5.55 4.81 7.98
C ASP A 119 4.42 5.84 7.84
N LEU A 120 4.11 6.58 8.93
CA LEU A 120 3.33 7.82 8.92
C LEU A 120 4.27 9.02 8.86
N TRP A 121 4.15 9.82 7.82
CA TRP A 121 4.91 11.02 7.60
C TRP A 121 4.01 12.24 7.63
N TYR A 122 4.46 13.35 8.20
CA TYR A 122 3.71 14.60 8.28
C TYR A 122 4.56 15.80 7.92
N LYS A 123 3.92 16.86 7.45
CA LYS A 123 4.56 18.12 7.09
C LYS A 123 3.64 19.28 7.43
N PRO A 124 4.11 20.30 8.18
CA PRO A 124 3.34 21.52 8.40
C PRO A 124 3.20 22.28 7.08
N MET A 125 2.02 22.77 6.82
CA MET A 125 1.62 23.48 5.61
C MET A 125 0.77 24.69 5.98
N ILE A 126 0.72 25.68 5.09
CA ILE A 126 -0.11 26.88 5.24
C ILE A 126 -1.03 26.97 4.02
N THR A 127 -2.31 27.20 4.25
CA THR A 127 -3.28 27.48 3.17
C THR A 127 -3.05 28.88 2.59
N PRO A 128 -3.56 29.18 1.37
CA PRO A 128 -3.43 30.52 0.78
C PRO A 128 -4.05 31.64 1.62
N ASP A 129 -5.03 31.33 2.46
CA ASP A 129 -5.67 32.23 3.41
C ASP A 129 -4.99 32.28 4.78
N GLY A 130 -3.78 31.70 4.91
CA GLY A 130 -2.92 31.82 6.09
C GLY A 130 -3.24 30.84 7.23
N ARG A 131 -4.10 29.83 7.05
CA ARG A 131 -4.40 28.83 8.07
C ARG A 131 -3.39 27.70 8.07
N ASP A 132 -2.92 27.32 9.24
CA ASP A 132 -2.03 26.18 9.41
C ASP A 132 -2.79 24.85 9.25
N TYR A 133 -2.14 23.88 8.62
CA TYR A 133 -2.60 22.51 8.54
C TYR A 133 -1.43 21.54 8.36
N TYR A 134 -1.67 20.23 8.42
CA TYR A 134 -0.68 19.22 8.15
C TYR A 134 -1.03 18.42 6.90
N ALA A 135 -0.04 18.23 6.03
CA ALA A 135 -0.09 17.19 5.00
C ALA A 135 0.49 15.89 5.55
N TYR A 136 -0.03 14.74 5.07
CA TYR A 136 0.41 13.42 5.52
C TYR A 136 0.75 12.53 4.32
N VAL A 137 1.73 11.64 4.54
CA VAL A 137 2.05 10.52 3.64
C VAL A 137 2.09 9.25 4.47
N LEU A 138 1.33 8.25 4.05
CA LEU A 138 1.30 6.93 4.66
C LEU A 138 1.88 5.92 3.67
N VAL A 139 2.75 5.03 4.16
CA VAL A 139 3.45 4.05 3.34
C VAL A 139 3.07 2.64 3.75
N TYR A 140 2.60 1.86 2.79
CA TYR A 140 2.36 0.43 2.96
C TYR A 140 3.00 -0.35 1.83
N VAL A 141 4.21 -0.84 2.05
CA VAL A 141 5.04 -1.50 1.04
C VAL A 141 5.18 -0.62 -0.21
N ASN A 142 4.44 -0.88 -1.26
CA ASN A 142 4.47 -0.14 -2.53
C ASN A 142 3.35 0.90 -2.64
N ASP A 143 2.34 0.77 -1.77
CA ASP A 143 1.17 1.64 -1.78
C ASP A 143 1.46 2.91 -0.96
N ILE A 144 1.26 4.05 -1.60
CA ILE A 144 1.40 5.37 -0.96
C ILE A 144 0.03 6.02 -0.90
N LEU A 145 -0.27 6.61 0.25
CA LEU A 145 -1.45 7.44 0.47
C LEU A 145 -0.99 8.85 0.83
N ILE A 146 -1.36 9.84 0.05
CA ILE A 146 -1.04 11.25 0.26
C ILE A 146 -2.31 11.98 0.65
N ILE A 147 -2.28 12.68 1.77
CA ILE A 147 -3.40 13.47 2.31
C ILE A 147 -2.97 14.93 2.39
N ASP A 148 -3.59 15.78 1.58
CA ASP A 148 -3.24 17.19 1.46
C ASP A 148 -4.39 17.97 0.80
N LYS A 149 -4.37 19.30 0.86
CA LYS A 149 -5.27 20.14 0.05
C LYS A 149 -5.04 19.94 -1.46
N ILE A 150 -3.79 19.76 -1.88
CA ILE A 150 -3.37 19.53 -3.27
C ILE A 150 -2.38 18.35 -3.31
N PRO A 151 -2.83 17.10 -3.08
CA PRO A 151 -1.93 15.96 -2.95
C PRO A 151 -1.17 15.63 -4.23
N GLN A 152 -1.68 16.05 -5.39
CA GLN A 152 -1.06 15.82 -6.69
C GLN A 152 0.36 16.38 -6.76
N ARG A 153 0.64 17.52 -6.12
CA ARG A 153 2.00 18.12 -6.09
C ARG A 153 3.07 17.17 -5.51
N PHE A 154 2.72 16.43 -4.45
CA PHE A 154 3.64 15.47 -3.86
C PHE A 154 3.73 14.19 -4.68
N MET A 155 2.65 13.77 -5.31
CA MET A 155 2.64 12.64 -6.24
C MET A 155 3.55 12.93 -7.44
N ASP A 156 3.53 14.14 -7.98
CA ASP A 156 4.36 14.50 -9.12
C ASP A 156 5.86 14.53 -8.73
N LEU A 157 6.19 15.04 -7.54
CA LEU A 157 7.55 14.97 -7.01
C LEU A 157 8.04 13.52 -6.79
N LEU A 158 7.15 12.60 -6.42
CA LEU A 158 7.47 11.17 -6.32
C LEU A 158 7.75 10.56 -7.69
N LYS A 159 6.99 10.95 -8.71
CA LYS A 159 7.19 10.48 -10.09
C LYS A 159 8.53 10.87 -10.69
N ASP A 160 9.17 11.94 -10.23
CA ASP A 160 10.53 12.27 -10.67
C ASP A 160 11.56 11.20 -10.28
N THR A 161 11.26 10.38 -9.27
CA THR A 161 12.17 9.35 -8.77
C THR A 161 11.66 7.95 -9.02
N TYR A 162 10.34 7.75 -8.96
CA TYR A 162 9.69 6.45 -9.07
C TYR A 162 8.72 6.40 -10.24
N THR A 163 8.63 5.25 -10.88
CA THR A 163 7.51 4.95 -11.76
C THR A 163 6.31 4.58 -10.91
N VAL A 164 5.30 5.44 -10.88
CA VAL A 164 4.02 5.16 -10.23
C VAL A 164 3.05 4.65 -11.29
N LYS A 165 2.34 3.57 -11.00
CA LYS A 165 1.38 2.96 -11.92
C LYS A 165 0.24 3.94 -12.24
N PRO A 166 0.07 4.40 -13.49
CA PRO A 166 -0.91 5.46 -13.80
C PRO A 166 -2.34 5.13 -13.39
N SER A 167 -2.76 3.86 -13.55
CA SER A 167 -4.11 3.40 -13.18
C SER A 167 -4.36 3.31 -11.67
N SER A 168 -3.31 3.43 -10.84
CA SER A 168 -3.43 3.44 -9.36
C SER A 168 -3.52 4.84 -8.78
N ILE A 169 -3.24 5.87 -9.58
CA ILE A 169 -3.26 7.25 -9.12
C ILE A 169 -4.70 7.74 -9.10
N GLY A 170 -5.19 8.07 -7.92
CA GLY A 170 -6.56 8.55 -7.75
C GLY A 170 -7.04 8.47 -6.30
N GLN A 171 -8.31 8.82 -6.11
CA GLN A 171 -8.97 8.57 -4.84
C GLN A 171 -8.98 7.06 -4.57
N PRO A 172 -8.51 6.59 -3.40
CA PRO A 172 -8.47 5.16 -3.12
C PRO A 172 -9.88 4.58 -3.09
N LYS A 173 -10.08 3.47 -3.79
CA LYS A 173 -11.30 2.63 -3.72
C LYS A 173 -11.08 1.42 -2.83
N VAL A 174 -9.84 0.94 -2.79
CA VAL A 174 -9.39 -0.14 -1.92
C VAL A 174 -8.02 0.27 -1.37
N TYR A 175 -7.82 0.09 -0.07
CA TYR A 175 -6.51 0.28 0.57
C TYR A 175 -6.34 -0.77 1.67
N LEU A 176 -5.20 -1.45 1.70
CA LEU A 176 -4.92 -2.57 2.64
C LEU A 176 -5.99 -3.68 2.61
N GLY A 177 -6.57 -3.96 1.44
CA GLY A 177 -7.62 -4.97 1.29
C GLY A 177 -9.00 -4.56 1.83
N VAL A 178 -9.18 -3.28 2.17
CA VAL A 178 -10.43 -2.72 2.69
C VAL A 178 -11.04 -1.80 1.64
N ASP A 179 -12.35 -1.91 1.41
CA ASP A 179 -13.09 -1.00 0.54
C ASP A 179 -13.16 0.38 1.17
N ILE A 180 -12.83 1.43 0.41
CA ILE A 180 -12.83 2.81 0.84
C ILE A 180 -13.90 3.58 0.06
N ASN A 181 -14.85 4.19 0.77
CA ASN A 181 -15.91 4.97 0.16
C ASN A 181 -16.11 6.30 0.92
N LYS A 182 -16.50 7.35 0.20
CA LYS A 182 -17.06 8.57 0.81
C LYS A 182 -18.55 8.39 1.03
N VAL A 183 -19.02 8.70 2.23
CA VAL A 183 -20.43 8.75 2.59
C VAL A 183 -20.76 10.21 2.86
N TYR A 184 -21.71 10.77 2.12
CA TYR A 184 -22.14 12.15 2.25
C TYR A 184 -23.38 12.23 3.14
N TYR A 185 -23.43 13.22 4.01
CA TYR A 185 -24.56 13.53 4.87
C TYR A 185 -25.44 14.62 4.25
N LEU A 186 -26.64 14.78 4.81
CA LEU A 186 -27.62 15.76 4.31
C LEU A 186 -27.15 17.22 4.44
N ASP A 187 -26.27 17.49 5.38
CA ASP A 187 -25.67 18.82 5.61
C ASP A 187 -24.50 19.13 4.66
N GLY A 188 -24.21 18.24 3.70
CA GLY A 188 -23.09 18.36 2.77
C GLY A 188 -21.73 17.92 3.32
N SER A 189 -21.64 17.58 4.60
CA SER A 189 -20.44 16.99 5.16
C SER A 189 -20.24 15.56 4.65
N TYR A 190 -19.03 15.00 4.83
CA TYR A 190 -18.76 13.63 4.46
C TYR A 190 -17.88 12.91 5.49
N ALA A 191 -17.99 11.59 5.51
CA ALA A 191 -17.07 10.71 6.20
C ALA A 191 -16.47 9.68 5.24
N TRP A 192 -15.35 9.08 5.64
CA TRP A 192 -14.80 7.93 4.96
C TRP A 192 -15.31 6.64 5.60
N SER A 193 -15.91 5.78 4.82
CA SER A 193 -16.30 4.43 5.22
C SER A 193 -15.22 3.44 4.81
N MET A 194 -14.85 2.55 5.72
CA MET A 194 -13.91 1.47 5.50
C MET A 194 -14.60 0.13 5.80
N GLY A 195 -14.67 -0.76 4.83
CA GLY A 195 -15.39 -2.03 4.94
C GLY A 195 -14.71 -3.18 4.21
N SER A 196 -15.05 -4.40 4.56
CA SER A 196 -14.53 -5.63 3.93
C SER A 196 -15.56 -6.29 3.01
N GLN A 197 -16.53 -5.55 2.50
CA GLN A 197 -17.67 -6.10 1.77
C GLN A 197 -17.25 -6.85 0.50
N SER A 198 -16.32 -6.29 -0.28
CA SER A 198 -15.81 -6.92 -1.50
C SER A 198 -15.08 -8.22 -1.18
N TYR A 199 -14.24 -8.22 -0.15
CA TYR A 199 -13.52 -9.41 0.30
C TYR A 199 -14.48 -10.53 0.74
N VAL A 200 -15.49 -10.19 1.56
CA VAL A 200 -16.50 -11.16 2.02
C VAL A 200 -17.31 -11.74 0.85
N LYS A 201 -17.71 -10.91 -0.12
CA LYS A 201 -18.42 -11.35 -1.33
C LYS A 201 -17.56 -12.32 -2.14
N GLU A 202 -16.30 -12.02 -2.34
CA GLU A 202 -15.36 -12.88 -3.07
C GLU A 202 -15.13 -14.20 -2.35
N ALA A 203 -14.91 -14.19 -1.04
CA ALA A 203 -14.77 -15.39 -0.22
C ALA A 203 -16.00 -16.30 -0.33
N ILE A 204 -17.21 -15.73 -0.22
CA ILE A 204 -18.46 -16.49 -0.41
C ILE A 204 -18.56 -17.07 -1.82
N CYS A 205 -18.20 -16.31 -2.85
CA CYS A 205 -18.21 -16.78 -4.23
C CYS A 205 -17.25 -17.97 -4.44
N ASN A 206 -16.04 -17.90 -3.88
CA ASN A 206 -15.03 -18.95 -3.97
C ASN A 206 -15.49 -20.23 -3.24
N ILE A 207 -16.06 -20.10 -2.04
CA ILE A 207 -16.61 -21.23 -1.30
C ILE A 207 -17.76 -21.88 -2.09
N LYS A 208 -18.67 -21.08 -2.66
CA LYS A 208 -19.77 -21.61 -3.49
C LYS A 208 -19.25 -22.38 -4.70
N LYS A 209 -18.21 -21.88 -5.38
CA LYS A 209 -17.57 -22.58 -6.49
C LYS A 209 -16.99 -23.93 -6.07
N GLN A 210 -16.23 -23.97 -4.96
CA GLN A 210 -15.66 -25.21 -4.44
C GLN A 210 -16.72 -26.24 -4.04
N LEU A 211 -17.78 -25.80 -3.37
CA LEU A 211 -18.89 -26.68 -3.02
C LEU A 211 -19.56 -27.28 -4.27
N SER A 212 -19.81 -26.45 -5.29
CA SER A 212 -20.40 -26.93 -6.55
C SER A 212 -19.51 -27.93 -7.26
N GLN A 213 -18.17 -27.74 -7.27
CA GLN A 213 -17.21 -28.66 -7.86
C GLN A 213 -17.19 -30.03 -7.15
N ASN A 214 -17.47 -30.06 -5.86
CA ASN A 214 -17.51 -31.27 -5.05
C ASN A 214 -18.94 -31.86 -4.86
N ASN A 215 -19.93 -31.41 -5.63
CA ASN A 215 -21.35 -31.77 -5.49
C ASN A 215 -21.93 -31.56 -4.07
N LEU A 216 -21.33 -30.63 -3.31
CA LEU A 216 -21.79 -30.25 -1.99
C LEU A 216 -22.71 -29.02 -2.08
N ARG A 217 -23.70 -28.93 -1.22
CA ARG A 217 -24.62 -27.79 -1.13
C ARG A 217 -24.41 -27.06 0.20
N PHE A 218 -24.52 -25.73 0.16
CA PHE A 218 -24.64 -24.93 1.37
C PHE A 218 -25.87 -25.37 2.17
N ASN A 219 -25.68 -25.77 3.40
CA ASN A 219 -26.81 -26.03 4.29
C ASN A 219 -27.44 -24.66 4.64
N LYS A 220 -28.60 -24.37 4.08
CA LYS A 220 -29.34 -23.12 4.26
C LYS A 220 -29.97 -22.94 5.65
N LYS A 221 -29.56 -23.67 6.67
CA LYS A 221 -29.95 -23.32 8.04
C LYS A 221 -29.28 -21.98 8.38
N SER A 222 -30.01 -20.95 8.09
CA SER A 222 -29.75 -19.54 8.16
C SER A 222 -29.22 -19.11 9.52
N TYR A 223 -27.95 -18.73 9.55
CA TYR A 223 -27.62 -17.58 10.39
C TYR A 223 -27.97 -16.34 9.53
N GLN A 224 -29.11 -15.72 9.81
CA GLN A 224 -29.35 -14.36 9.39
C GLN A 224 -28.29 -13.50 10.08
N ILE A 225 -27.24 -13.16 9.35
CA ILE A 225 -26.43 -12.01 9.70
C ILE A 225 -27.38 -10.83 9.47
N ARG A 226 -28.05 -10.38 10.53
CA ARG A 226 -28.70 -9.08 10.55
C ARG A 226 -27.56 -8.07 10.28
N ILE A 227 -27.49 -7.58 9.06
CA ILE A 227 -26.84 -6.30 8.80
C ILE A 227 -27.76 -5.31 9.55
N ILE A 228 -27.33 -4.93 10.75
CA ILE A 228 -27.95 -3.83 11.47
C ILE A 228 -27.59 -2.61 10.60
N HIS A 229 -28.48 -2.23 9.68
CA HIS A 229 -28.57 -0.85 9.27
C HIS A 229 -28.87 -0.09 10.56
N GLN A 230 -27.84 0.47 11.19
CA GLN A 230 -28.04 1.50 12.17
C GLN A 230 -28.67 2.68 11.42
N GLU A 231 -30.00 2.71 11.39
CA GLU A 231 -30.72 3.95 11.23
C GLU A 231 -30.23 4.85 12.38
N HIS A 232 -29.69 5.99 12.03
CA HIS A 232 -29.03 6.91 12.94
C HIS A 232 -29.95 7.40 14.06
N PRO A 233 -29.54 7.29 15.35
CA PRO A 233 -30.10 8.10 16.41
C PRO A 233 -29.17 9.30 16.67
N PHE A 234 -29.11 10.25 15.76
CA PHE A 234 -28.67 11.61 16.07
C PHE A 234 -29.59 12.60 15.35
N GLN A 235 -30.83 12.65 15.82
CA GLN A 235 -31.62 13.86 15.87
C GLN A 235 -31.38 14.45 17.25
N ARG A 236 -30.53 15.46 17.33
CA ARG A 236 -30.64 16.62 18.24
C ARG A 236 -29.77 17.74 17.74
#